data_d341ed8cc19e4e162d4149ebe7850f45
#
_entry.id   d341ed8cc19e4e162d4149ebe7850f45
#
_cell.length_a   1.000
_cell.length_b   1.000
_cell.length_c   1.000
_cell.angle_alpha   90.00
_cell.angle_beta   90.00
_cell.angle_gamma   90.00
#
_symmetry.space_group_name_H-M   'P 1'
#
loop_
_entity.id
_entity.type
_entity.pdbx_description
1 polymer ?
#
loop_
_entity_poly.entity_id
_entity_poly.type
_entity_poly.pdbx_seq_one_letter_code
_entity_poly.pdbx_strand_id
1 'polypeptide(L)'
;MKKIIYFFIFTFFFSIISYADEKKIQVIDGDTIYIGKLKYRFFGIDAPETKQICEKDNIKIQCGVIAKDILKNKIADKIPECILKERDRYQRLVAECFIGKESLSKFMVREGYAVAYVQYSKDFIEDEKYAKQNKLGIWSMNFQIPSEYRKSLRGK
;
A
#
# COMPACT_ATOMS: atom_id res chain seq x y z
N MET A 1 67.37 19.42 37.02
CA MET A 1 66.75 19.47 35.65
C MET A 1 65.52 18.57 35.65
N LYS A 2 64.30 19.15 35.74
CA LYS A 2 63.05 18.40 35.78
C LYS A 2 62.48 18.32 34.32
N LYS A 3 62.41 17.11 33.78
CA LYS A 3 61.77 16.86 32.47
C LYS A 3 60.25 16.78 32.66
N ILE A 4 59.52 17.74 32.07
CA ILE A 4 58.07 17.74 32.01
C ILE A 4 57.64 16.92 30.77
N ILE A 5 56.99 15.77 31.02
CA ILE A 5 56.42 14.92 29.97
C ILE A 5 55.01 15.41 29.72
N TYR A 6 54.76 16.01 28.55
CA TYR A 6 53.42 16.34 28.10
C TYR A 6 52.74 15.08 27.57
N PHE A 7 51.68 14.63 28.26
CA PHE A 7 50.83 13.55 27.82
C PHE A 7 49.72 14.13 26.94
N PHE A 8 49.86 13.96 25.63
CA PHE A 8 48.83 14.36 24.65
C PHE A 8 47.68 13.35 24.70
N ILE A 9 46.58 13.70 25.35
CA ILE A 9 45.33 12.93 25.29
C ILE A 9 44.65 13.25 23.95
N PHE A 10 44.78 12.34 22.98
CA PHE A 10 44.09 12.40 21.70
C PHE A 10 42.69 11.81 21.91
N THR A 11 41.71 12.68 22.19
CA THR A 11 40.30 12.26 22.28
C THR A 11 39.79 11.98 20.89
N PHE A 12 39.66 10.68 20.58
CA PHE A 12 39.04 10.19 19.33
C PHE A 12 37.52 10.39 19.44
N PHE A 13 37.00 11.46 18.84
CA PHE A 13 35.59 11.66 18.69
C PHE A 13 35.05 10.66 17.65
N PHE A 14 34.53 9.54 18.13
CA PHE A 14 33.82 8.58 17.29
C PHE A 14 32.44 9.19 16.96
N SER A 15 32.32 9.88 15.81
CA SER A 15 31.05 10.34 15.28
C SER A 15 30.26 9.10 14.90
N ILE A 16 29.27 8.72 15.71
CA ILE A 16 28.26 7.72 15.36
C ILE A 16 27.38 8.36 14.30
N ILE A 17 27.68 8.13 13.03
CA ILE A 17 26.77 8.43 11.92
C ILE A 17 25.63 7.42 12.05
N SER A 18 24.54 7.83 12.69
CA SER A 18 23.27 7.09 12.66
C SER A 18 22.75 7.13 11.22
N TYR A 19 22.97 6.07 10.47
CA TYR A 19 22.25 5.83 9.23
C TYR A 19 20.80 5.54 9.62
N ALA A 20 19.98 6.58 9.70
CA ALA A 20 18.53 6.41 9.62
C ALA A 20 18.26 5.88 8.20
N ASP A 21 18.06 4.58 8.07
CA ASP A 21 17.54 3.97 6.83
C ASP A 21 16.13 4.53 6.63
N GLU A 22 16.06 5.59 5.82
CA GLU A 22 14.82 6.32 5.56
C GLU A 22 13.88 5.31 4.87
N LYS A 23 12.88 4.82 5.60
CA LYS A 23 11.91 3.84 5.11
C LYS A 23 11.05 4.48 4.02
N LYS A 24 11.64 4.64 2.83
CA LYS A 24 10.96 5.20 1.66
C LYS A 24 9.71 4.37 1.34
N ILE A 25 8.57 5.03 1.30
CA ILE A 25 7.31 4.42 0.89
C ILE A 25 7.14 4.61 -0.61
N GLN A 26 6.78 3.53 -1.32
CA GLN A 26 6.42 3.58 -2.72
C GLN A 26 5.10 2.84 -2.93
N VAL A 27 4.07 3.56 -3.33
CA VAL A 27 2.78 2.97 -3.73
C VAL A 27 2.89 2.46 -5.17
N ILE A 28 2.58 1.18 -5.38
CA ILE A 28 2.65 0.52 -6.69
C ILE A 28 1.29 0.60 -7.38
N ASP A 29 0.24 0.20 -6.67
CA ASP A 29 -1.16 0.22 -7.09
C ASP A 29 -2.06 0.44 -5.87
N GLY A 30 -3.38 0.24 -6.01
CA GLY A 30 -4.33 0.50 -4.93
C GLY A 30 -4.30 -0.49 -3.76
N ASP A 31 -3.49 -1.55 -3.81
CA ASP A 31 -3.39 -2.57 -2.77
C ASP A 31 -1.97 -3.10 -2.51
N THR A 32 -0.96 -2.47 -3.13
CA THR A 32 0.43 -2.91 -3.04
C THR A 32 1.37 -1.73 -2.80
N ILE A 33 2.20 -1.83 -1.76
CA ILE A 33 3.21 -0.81 -1.42
C ILE A 33 4.57 -1.45 -1.18
N TYR A 34 5.64 -0.64 -1.32
CA TYR A 34 6.93 -0.92 -0.71
C TYR A 34 7.13 -0.07 0.53
N ILE A 35 7.71 -0.67 1.58
CA ILE A 35 8.27 0.03 2.74
C ILE A 35 9.74 -0.34 2.78
N GLY A 36 10.62 0.58 2.40
CA GLY A 36 12.01 0.27 2.12
C GLY A 36 12.14 -0.77 1.00
N LYS A 37 12.72 -1.93 1.29
CA LYS A 37 12.90 -3.05 0.33
C LYS A 37 11.80 -4.10 0.38
N LEU A 38 10.87 -4.01 1.34
CA LEU A 38 9.83 -5.01 1.55
C LEU A 38 8.57 -4.66 0.78
N LYS A 39 8.05 -5.62 0.02
CA LYS A 39 6.82 -5.48 -0.77
C LYS A 39 5.63 -6.05 0.01
N TYR A 40 4.65 -5.20 0.30
CA TYR A 40 3.43 -5.55 1.00
C TYR A 40 2.25 -5.54 0.05
N ARG A 41 1.45 -6.61 0.09
CA ARG A 41 0.12 -6.68 -0.51
C ARG A 41 -0.92 -6.59 0.59
N PHE A 42 -1.88 -5.73 0.42
CA PHE A 42 -2.93 -5.56 1.43
C PHE A 42 -3.83 -6.79 1.51
N PHE A 43 -4.03 -7.25 2.73
CA PHE A 43 -4.84 -8.43 3.03
C PHE A 43 -6.31 -8.19 2.71
N GLY A 44 -6.96 -9.21 2.12
CA GLY A 44 -8.41 -9.32 1.97
C GLY A 44 -9.06 -8.38 0.96
N ILE A 45 -8.28 -7.64 0.15
CA ILE A 45 -8.80 -6.73 -0.87
C ILE A 45 -8.18 -6.96 -2.24
N ASP A 46 -8.82 -6.41 -3.29
CA ASP A 46 -8.32 -6.44 -4.66
C ASP A 46 -8.63 -5.11 -5.35
N ALA A 47 -7.60 -4.32 -5.64
CA ALA A 47 -7.74 -3.03 -6.28
C ALA A 47 -7.59 -3.14 -7.81
N PRO A 48 -8.15 -2.19 -8.59
CA PRO A 48 -7.90 -2.12 -10.01
C PRO A 48 -6.40 -2.02 -10.32
N GLU A 49 -5.96 -2.81 -11.31
CA GLU A 49 -4.59 -2.75 -11.81
C GLU A 49 -4.27 -1.36 -12.35
N THR A 50 -3.04 -0.88 -12.21
CA THR A 50 -2.65 0.49 -12.63
C THR A 50 -3.05 0.82 -14.07
N LYS A 51 -3.04 -0.19 -14.97
CA LYS A 51 -3.45 -0.04 -16.39
C LYS A 51 -4.93 -0.31 -16.64
N GLN A 52 -5.70 -0.61 -15.60
CA GLN A 52 -7.11 -0.91 -15.75
C GLN A 52 -7.91 0.36 -16.04
N ILE A 53 -8.80 0.24 -17.03
CA ILE A 53 -9.72 1.29 -17.44
C ILE A 53 -11.11 0.92 -16.99
N CYS A 54 -11.80 1.90 -16.41
CA CYS A 54 -13.23 1.88 -16.13
C CYS A 54 -13.94 2.84 -17.08
N GLU A 55 -15.27 2.78 -17.13
CA GLU A 55 -16.08 3.66 -17.99
C GLU A 55 -17.20 4.31 -17.19
N LYS A 56 -17.37 5.61 -17.38
CA LYS A 56 -18.48 6.37 -16.81
C LYS A 56 -18.99 7.34 -17.88
N ASP A 57 -20.30 7.28 -18.15
CA ASP A 57 -20.94 8.16 -19.14
C ASP A 57 -20.24 8.12 -20.52
N ASN A 58 -19.84 6.93 -20.97
CA ASN A 58 -19.03 6.66 -22.18
C ASN A 58 -17.62 7.28 -22.16
N ILE A 59 -17.16 7.75 -21.01
CA ILE A 59 -15.81 8.30 -20.83
C ILE A 59 -14.92 7.23 -20.22
N LYS A 60 -13.76 6.97 -20.84
CA LYS A 60 -12.73 6.07 -20.32
C LYS A 60 -11.94 6.73 -19.20
N ILE A 61 -11.89 6.07 -18.05
CA ILE A 61 -11.25 6.57 -16.83
C ILE A 61 -10.16 5.59 -16.39
N GLN A 62 -8.97 6.09 -16.10
CA GLN A 62 -7.86 5.28 -15.58
C GLN A 62 -8.08 4.97 -14.09
N CYS A 63 -9.05 4.11 -13.79
CA CYS A 63 -9.45 3.83 -12.42
C CYS A 63 -8.35 3.18 -11.56
N GLY A 64 -7.44 2.43 -12.17
CA GLY A 64 -6.28 1.89 -11.45
C GLY A 64 -5.29 2.98 -11.03
N VAL A 65 -5.09 4.02 -11.85
CA VAL A 65 -4.27 5.18 -11.45
C VAL A 65 -4.95 5.94 -10.31
N ILE A 66 -6.26 6.15 -10.39
CA ILE A 66 -7.03 6.82 -9.33
C ILE A 66 -6.91 6.05 -8.02
N ALA A 67 -7.11 4.72 -8.02
CA ALA A 67 -6.97 3.91 -6.81
C ALA A 67 -5.56 4.04 -6.19
N LYS A 68 -4.52 4.01 -7.02
CA LYS A 68 -3.14 4.25 -6.58
C LYS A 68 -2.96 5.62 -5.94
N ASP A 69 -3.47 6.68 -6.57
CA ASP A 69 -3.31 8.06 -6.10
C ASP A 69 -4.09 8.30 -4.80
N ILE A 70 -5.27 7.71 -4.66
CA ILE A 70 -6.06 7.75 -3.41
C ILE A 70 -5.27 7.10 -2.27
N LEU A 71 -4.69 5.92 -2.50
CA LEU A 71 -3.85 5.26 -1.50
C LEU A 71 -2.61 6.10 -1.16
N LYS A 72 -1.94 6.66 -2.18
CA LYS A 72 -0.78 7.54 -1.99
C LYS A 72 -1.12 8.75 -1.15
N ASN A 73 -2.24 9.41 -1.42
CA ASN A 73 -2.71 10.57 -0.66
C ASN A 73 -3.09 10.19 0.78
N LYS A 74 -3.68 8.99 0.98
CA LYS A 74 -4.02 8.49 2.32
C LYS A 74 -2.79 8.22 3.18
N ILE A 75 -1.75 7.66 2.58
CA ILE A 75 -0.47 7.40 3.26
C ILE A 75 0.27 8.73 3.50
N ALA A 76 0.31 9.61 2.50
CA ALA A 76 1.08 10.86 2.52
C ALA A 76 2.53 10.63 3.01
N ASP A 77 2.96 11.35 4.06
CA ASP A 77 4.31 11.23 4.65
C ASP A 77 4.38 10.23 5.83
N LYS A 78 3.29 9.49 6.07
CA LYS A 78 3.23 8.55 7.20
C LYS A 78 3.80 7.19 6.79
N ILE A 79 4.44 6.50 7.74
CA ILE A 79 4.90 5.13 7.55
C ILE A 79 3.80 4.19 8.06
N PRO A 80 3.19 3.35 7.18
CA PRO A 80 2.20 2.38 7.62
C PRO A 80 2.80 1.32 8.55
N GLU A 81 2.04 0.96 9.59
CA GLU A 81 2.33 -0.21 10.43
C GLU A 81 1.61 -1.41 9.85
N CYS A 82 2.36 -2.45 9.47
CA CYS A 82 1.81 -3.61 8.78
C CYS A 82 1.89 -4.87 9.65
N ILE A 83 0.74 -5.51 9.89
CA ILE A 83 0.61 -6.79 10.59
C ILE A 83 0.61 -7.90 9.54
N LEU A 84 1.70 -8.67 9.50
CA LEU A 84 1.86 -9.78 8.56
C LEU A 84 0.81 -10.87 8.84
N LYS A 85 0.13 -11.31 7.79
CA LYS A 85 -0.78 -12.47 7.80
C LYS A 85 -0.08 -13.71 7.21
N GLU A 86 0.45 -13.59 5.99
CA GLU A 86 1.10 -14.69 5.27
C GLU A 86 2.10 -14.18 4.21
N ARG A 87 2.75 -15.11 3.51
CA ARG A 87 3.48 -14.83 2.27
C ARG A 87 2.75 -15.48 1.10
N ASP A 88 2.57 -14.74 0.03
CA ASP A 88 1.98 -15.32 -1.17
C ASP A 88 3.02 -16.06 -2.02
N ARG A 89 2.53 -16.75 -3.08
CA ARG A 89 3.39 -17.49 -4.03
C ARG A 89 4.40 -16.63 -4.79
N TYR A 90 4.23 -15.32 -4.78
CA TYR A 90 5.14 -14.34 -5.40
C TYR A 90 6.09 -13.71 -4.36
N GLN A 91 6.17 -14.27 -3.16
CA GLN A 91 6.99 -13.81 -2.03
C GLN A 91 6.64 -12.40 -1.53
N ARG A 92 5.43 -11.88 -1.85
CA ARG A 92 4.95 -10.65 -1.25
C ARG A 92 4.50 -10.92 0.19
N LEU A 93 4.70 -9.94 1.05
CA LEU A 93 4.18 -9.96 2.41
C LEU A 93 2.70 -9.57 2.37
N VAL A 94 1.80 -10.53 2.54
CA VAL A 94 0.36 -10.24 2.65
C VAL A 94 0.11 -9.76 4.07
N ALA A 95 -0.33 -8.52 4.21
CA ALA A 95 -0.43 -7.85 5.50
C ALA A 95 -1.63 -6.91 5.57
N GLU A 96 -2.15 -6.71 6.75
CA GLU A 96 -3.05 -5.62 7.05
C GLU A 96 -2.25 -4.43 7.56
N CYS A 97 -2.28 -3.33 6.80
CA CYS A 97 -1.49 -2.14 7.07
C CYS A 97 -2.37 -1.00 7.58
N PHE A 98 -1.84 -0.22 8.51
CA PHE A 98 -2.56 0.83 9.22
C PHE A 98 -1.83 2.16 9.17
N ILE A 99 -2.61 3.25 9.15
CA ILE A 99 -2.16 4.59 9.50
C ILE A 99 -2.86 4.97 10.82
N GLY A 100 -2.10 4.97 11.91
CA GLY A 100 -2.69 5.06 13.24
C GLY A 100 -3.59 3.85 13.52
N LYS A 101 -4.88 4.08 13.75
CA LYS A 101 -5.85 3.00 14.00
C LYS A 101 -6.66 2.60 12.76
N GLU A 102 -6.47 3.26 11.63
CA GLU A 102 -7.28 3.03 10.44
C GLU A 102 -6.61 2.03 9.49
N SER A 103 -7.31 0.94 9.20
CA SER A 103 -6.89 -0.05 8.21
C SER A 103 -6.92 0.53 6.80
N LEU A 104 -5.82 0.42 6.07
CA LEU A 104 -5.73 0.83 4.66
C LEU A 104 -6.59 -0.07 3.77
N SER A 105 -6.68 -1.37 4.06
CA SER A 105 -7.59 -2.29 3.36
C SER A 105 -9.04 -1.83 3.50
N LYS A 106 -9.48 -1.57 4.73
CA LYS A 106 -10.84 -1.09 5.02
C LYS A 106 -11.12 0.24 4.32
N PHE A 107 -10.19 1.20 4.41
CA PHE A 107 -10.30 2.49 3.76
C PHE A 107 -10.53 2.34 2.26
N MET A 108 -9.67 1.56 1.56
CA MET A 108 -9.75 1.40 0.11
C MET A 108 -11.05 0.76 -0.35
N VAL A 109 -11.58 -0.23 0.40
CA VAL A 109 -12.87 -0.87 0.07
C VAL A 109 -14.03 0.06 0.36
N ARG A 110 -14.04 0.71 1.52
CA ARG A 110 -15.14 1.57 1.95
C ARG A 110 -15.30 2.82 1.07
N GLU A 111 -14.18 3.40 0.61
CA GLU A 111 -14.18 4.51 -0.35
C GLU A 111 -14.41 4.05 -1.80
N GLY A 112 -14.53 2.74 -2.05
CA GLY A 112 -14.83 2.16 -3.34
C GLY A 112 -13.68 2.14 -4.32
N TYR A 113 -12.43 2.11 -3.86
CA TYR A 113 -11.25 2.01 -4.72
C TYR A 113 -10.59 0.62 -4.72
N ALA A 114 -11.18 -0.32 -3.98
CA ALA A 114 -10.88 -1.75 -4.05
C ALA A 114 -12.16 -2.55 -3.84
N VAL A 115 -12.15 -3.82 -4.24
CA VAL A 115 -13.21 -4.77 -3.93
C VAL A 115 -12.78 -5.67 -2.76
N ALA A 116 -13.73 -6.15 -1.97
CA ALA A 116 -13.46 -7.19 -0.97
C ALA A 116 -13.09 -8.49 -1.67
N TYR A 117 -11.94 -9.07 -1.32
CA TYR A 117 -11.47 -10.32 -1.93
C TYR A 117 -11.94 -11.51 -1.08
N VAL A 118 -13.22 -11.82 -1.18
CA VAL A 118 -13.93 -12.76 -0.30
C VAL A 118 -13.35 -14.18 -0.25
N GLN A 119 -12.52 -14.56 -1.24
CA GLN A 119 -11.81 -15.84 -1.24
C GLN A 119 -10.71 -15.90 -0.15
N TYR A 120 -10.22 -14.75 0.31
CA TYR A 120 -9.17 -14.64 1.32
C TYR A 120 -9.65 -14.09 2.65
N SER A 121 -10.64 -13.17 2.65
CA SER A 121 -11.23 -12.63 3.88
C SER A 121 -12.65 -12.16 3.65
N LYS A 122 -13.48 -12.29 4.69
CA LYS A 122 -14.84 -11.74 4.73
C LYS A 122 -14.91 -10.40 5.49
N ASP A 123 -13.78 -9.90 6.00
CA ASP A 123 -13.73 -8.76 6.93
C ASP A 123 -14.23 -7.45 6.31
N PHE A 124 -14.16 -7.32 4.96
CA PHE A 124 -14.48 -6.08 4.25
C PHE A 124 -15.79 -6.13 3.45
N ILE A 125 -16.61 -7.18 3.62
CA ILE A 125 -17.89 -7.35 2.88
C ILE A 125 -18.86 -6.20 3.17
N GLU A 126 -18.99 -5.79 4.43
CA GLU A 126 -19.91 -4.71 4.80
C GLU A 126 -19.41 -3.34 4.32
N ASP A 127 -18.08 -3.13 4.27
CA ASP A 127 -17.48 -1.92 3.71
C ASP A 127 -17.68 -1.85 2.20
N GLU A 128 -17.56 -2.96 1.47
CA GLU A 128 -17.88 -3.05 0.05
C GLU A 128 -19.36 -2.78 -0.21
N LYS A 129 -20.25 -3.37 0.58
CA LYS A 129 -21.70 -3.14 0.49
C LYS A 129 -22.03 -1.65 0.66
N TYR A 130 -21.40 -1.00 1.65
CA TYR A 130 -21.55 0.44 1.85
C TYR A 130 -21.09 1.22 0.60
N ALA A 131 -19.91 0.91 0.05
CA ALA A 131 -19.41 1.58 -1.15
C ALA A 131 -20.33 1.39 -2.35
N LYS A 132 -20.89 0.18 -2.56
CA LYS A 132 -21.87 -0.12 -3.63
C LYS A 132 -23.15 0.68 -3.49
N GLN A 133 -23.73 0.69 -2.29
CA GLN A 133 -24.99 1.40 -2.01
C GLN A 133 -24.87 2.90 -2.23
N ASN A 134 -23.70 3.47 -1.91
CA ASN A 134 -23.42 4.90 -2.07
C ASN A 134 -22.75 5.25 -3.42
N LYS A 135 -22.56 4.26 -4.32
CA LYS A 135 -21.91 4.43 -5.63
C LYS A 135 -20.55 5.13 -5.53
N LEU A 136 -19.74 4.75 -4.53
CA LEU A 136 -18.42 5.35 -4.28
C LEU A 136 -17.37 4.77 -5.24
N GLY A 137 -16.40 5.60 -5.58
CA GLY A 137 -15.24 5.20 -6.37
C GLY A 137 -15.62 4.46 -7.66
N ILE A 138 -15.08 3.25 -7.85
CA ILE A 138 -15.35 2.41 -9.04
C ILE A 138 -16.79 1.93 -9.12
N TRP A 139 -17.54 1.90 -8.01
CA TRP A 139 -18.95 1.50 -7.99
C TRP A 139 -19.88 2.53 -8.66
N SER A 140 -19.39 3.72 -8.97
CA SER A 140 -20.08 4.71 -9.82
C SER A 140 -19.80 4.54 -11.32
N MET A 141 -19.05 3.50 -11.72
CA MET A 141 -18.53 3.27 -13.07
C MET A 141 -18.85 1.85 -13.53
N ASN A 142 -18.79 1.62 -14.84
CA ASN A 142 -18.69 0.28 -15.40
C ASN A 142 -17.23 -0.18 -15.32
N PHE A 143 -16.99 -1.29 -14.66
CA PHE A 143 -15.64 -1.84 -14.51
C PHE A 143 -15.65 -3.36 -14.48
N GLN A 144 -14.56 -3.96 -14.88
CA GLN A 144 -14.30 -5.38 -14.70
C GLN A 144 -13.69 -5.62 -13.31
N ILE A 145 -14.13 -6.65 -12.59
CA ILE A 145 -13.52 -7.04 -11.30
C ILE A 145 -12.02 -7.25 -11.51
N PRO A 146 -11.15 -6.70 -10.64
CA PRO A 146 -9.68 -6.72 -10.87
C PRO A 146 -9.11 -8.11 -11.13
N SER A 147 -9.57 -9.14 -10.40
CA SER A 147 -9.14 -10.52 -10.62
C SER A 147 -9.57 -11.07 -11.99
N GLU A 148 -10.73 -10.68 -12.50
CA GLU A 148 -11.22 -11.04 -13.84
C GLU A 148 -10.44 -10.29 -14.92
N TYR A 149 -10.17 -9.03 -14.70
CA TYR A 149 -9.31 -8.23 -15.59
C TYR A 149 -7.94 -8.90 -15.77
N ARG A 150 -7.28 -9.31 -14.66
CA ARG A 150 -6.02 -10.06 -14.75
C ARG A 150 -6.14 -11.37 -15.51
N LYS A 151 -7.25 -12.10 -15.36
CA LYS A 151 -7.50 -13.33 -16.12
C LYS A 151 -7.64 -13.05 -17.62
N SER A 152 -8.35 -12.00 -18.01
CA SER A 152 -8.53 -11.62 -19.41
C SER A 152 -7.22 -11.24 -20.12
N LEU A 153 -6.23 -10.73 -19.37
CA LEU A 153 -4.90 -10.41 -19.93
C LEU A 153 -4.01 -11.64 -20.15
N ARG A 154 -4.25 -12.76 -19.42
CA ARG A 154 -3.47 -14.00 -19.55
C ARG A 154 -3.97 -14.91 -20.67
N GLY A 155 -5.19 -14.70 -21.13
CA GLY A 155 -5.81 -15.49 -22.21
C GLY A 155 -5.61 -14.88 -23.60
N LYS A 156 -4.78 -13.84 -23.69
CA LYS A 156 -4.32 -13.22 -24.93
C LYS A 156 -2.84 -13.55 -25.15
#